data_2aba4cc510dc90d39c269fedc748e03b
#
_entry.id   2aba4cc510dc90d39c269fedc748e03b
#
_cell.length_a   1.000
_cell.length_b   1.000
_cell.length_c   1.000
_cell.angle_alpha   90.00
_cell.angle_beta   90.00
_cell.angle_gamma   90.00
#
_symmetry.space_group_name_H-M   'P 1'
#
loop_
_entity.id
_entity.type
_entity.pdbx_description
1 polymer ?
#
loop_
_entity_poly.entity_id
_entity_poly.type
_entity_poly.pdbx_seq_one_letter_code
_entity_poly.pdbx_strand_id
1 'polypeptide(L)'
;MTTDNNKFSIFPKGYRNQKGQAVLATRPQQAQDIAWAYDYITSVRAQWATETLRSMLETATKDELSDFKKLNFECATFNGIFSYRNARSLVTPSPFMVIDIDDLNSTEEAREVQQALISDDKVETALCFVSPKGRGVKWVVRLPEWAQHDDFKQSFLTIQQHVAFHYGIAIDKSGSDICRACFLPHDPECYINPIYFIR
;
A
#
# COMPACT_ATOMS: atom_id res chain seq x y z
N MET A 1 -14.15 22.28 10.90
CA MET A 1 -14.10 21.99 9.45
C MET A 1 -13.14 20.82 9.27
N THR A 2 -13.64 19.60 9.33
CA THR A 2 -12.85 18.39 9.07
C THR A 2 -12.65 18.31 7.57
N THR A 3 -11.53 18.76 7.14
CA THR A 3 -11.14 18.78 5.74
C THR A 3 -10.97 17.37 5.21
N ASP A 4 -11.42 17.18 3.99
CA ASP A 4 -11.33 16.04 3.08
C ASP A 4 -9.89 15.47 2.87
N ASN A 5 -8.95 15.80 3.77
CA ASN A 5 -7.53 15.46 3.67
C ASN A 5 -7.21 13.98 3.93
N ASN A 6 -8.19 13.16 4.32
CA ASN A 6 -7.99 11.72 4.58
C ASN A 6 -8.24 10.86 3.33
N LYS A 7 -8.35 11.48 2.15
CA LYS A 7 -8.59 10.76 0.89
C LYS A 7 -7.33 10.60 0.06
N PHE A 8 -7.33 9.56 -0.74
CA PHE A 8 -6.25 9.21 -1.67
C PHE A 8 -6.79 8.64 -2.97
N SER A 9 -5.97 8.63 -4.02
CA SER A 9 -6.38 8.15 -5.33
C SER A 9 -6.38 6.64 -5.44
N ILE A 10 -7.44 6.09 -6.07
CA ILE A 10 -7.52 4.70 -6.52
C ILE A 10 -7.36 4.66 -8.03
N PHE A 11 -6.53 3.74 -8.49
CA PHE A 11 -6.26 3.51 -9.90
C PHE A 11 -6.82 2.14 -10.31
N PRO A 12 -7.46 2.06 -11.49
CA PRO A 12 -7.97 0.80 -12.01
C PRO A 12 -6.82 -0.16 -12.34
N LYS A 13 -7.17 -1.40 -12.61
CA LYS A 13 -6.25 -2.39 -13.17
C LYS A 13 -5.54 -1.82 -14.39
N GLY A 14 -4.28 -2.21 -14.57
CA GLY A 14 -3.50 -1.83 -15.72
C GLY A 14 -3.98 -2.51 -17.02
N TYR A 15 -3.27 -2.26 -18.07
CA TYR A 15 -3.60 -2.76 -19.41
C TYR A 15 -2.31 -3.12 -20.18
N ARG A 16 -2.48 -3.82 -21.32
CA ARG A 16 -1.38 -4.03 -22.25
C ARG A 16 -1.34 -2.86 -23.24
N ASN A 17 -0.18 -2.22 -23.36
CA ASN A 17 0.04 -1.15 -24.33
C ASN A 17 0.16 -1.71 -25.77
N GLN A 18 0.33 -0.84 -26.76
CA GLN A 18 0.46 -1.23 -28.18
C GLN A 18 1.66 -2.16 -28.46
N LYS A 19 2.66 -2.20 -27.55
CA LYS A 19 3.82 -3.09 -27.63
C LYS A 19 3.59 -4.41 -26.86
N GLY A 20 2.37 -4.67 -26.38
CA GLY A 20 2.04 -5.86 -25.58
C GLY A 20 2.52 -5.85 -24.13
N GLN A 21 3.18 -4.79 -23.67
CA GLN A 21 3.72 -4.67 -22.32
C GLN A 21 2.62 -4.33 -21.32
N ALA A 22 2.59 -4.99 -20.17
CA ALA A 22 1.71 -4.65 -19.08
C ALA A 22 2.15 -3.35 -18.41
N VAL A 23 1.25 -2.37 -18.35
CA VAL A 23 1.48 -1.06 -17.74
C VAL A 23 0.40 -0.75 -16.72
N LEU A 24 0.77 -0.07 -15.63
CA LEU A 24 -0.20 0.42 -14.66
C LEU A 24 -1.00 1.59 -15.23
N ALA A 25 -2.27 1.66 -14.83
CA ALA A 25 -3.08 2.84 -15.08
C ALA A 25 -2.45 4.08 -14.42
N THR A 26 -2.51 5.19 -15.14
CA THR A 26 -1.90 6.46 -14.69
C THR A 26 -2.93 7.53 -14.37
N ARG A 27 -4.19 7.32 -14.75
CA ARG A 27 -5.32 8.18 -14.38
C ARG A 27 -6.12 7.52 -13.26
N PRO A 28 -6.36 8.23 -12.16
CA PRO A 28 -7.21 7.70 -11.09
C PRO A 28 -8.66 7.58 -11.57
N GLN A 29 -9.38 6.62 -11.01
CA GLN A 29 -10.82 6.47 -11.26
C GLN A 29 -11.66 7.19 -10.19
N GLN A 30 -11.14 7.31 -8.97
CA GLN A 30 -11.83 7.91 -7.83
C GLN A 30 -10.86 8.26 -6.70
N ALA A 31 -11.33 9.11 -5.75
CA ALA A 31 -10.69 9.33 -4.47
C ALA A 31 -11.48 8.60 -3.37
N GLN A 32 -10.78 7.92 -2.46
CA GLN A 32 -11.38 7.10 -1.40
C GLN A 32 -10.63 7.30 -0.08
N ASP A 33 -11.16 6.72 1.00
CA ASP A 33 -10.63 6.79 2.36
C ASP A 33 -10.14 5.41 2.87
N ILE A 34 -9.64 5.37 4.10
CA ILE A 34 -9.13 4.15 4.75
C ILE A 34 -10.23 3.09 4.92
N ALA A 35 -11.46 3.51 5.27
CA ALA A 35 -12.58 2.56 5.45
C ALA A 35 -12.93 1.87 4.13
N TRP A 36 -12.95 2.61 3.04
CA TRP A 36 -13.17 2.02 1.71
C TRP A 36 -12.05 1.02 1.33
N ALA A 37 -10.79 1.35 1.62
CA ALA A 37 -9.68 0.45 1.33
C ALA A 37 -9.77 -0.85 2.15
N TYR A 38 -10.16 -0.75 3.41
CA TYR A 38 -10.43 -1.92 4.26
C TYR A 38 -11.57 -2.78 3.69
N ASP A 39 -12.72 -2.17 3.37
CA ASP A 39 -13.86 -2.87 2.78
C ASP A 39 -13.49 -3.55 1.44
N TYR A 40 -12.63 -2.91 0.64
CA TYR A 40 -12.13 -3.49 -0.61
C TYR A 40 -11.24 -4.71 -0.34
N ILE A 41 -10.25 -4.58 0.55
CA ILE A 41 -9.23 -5.61 0.82
C ILE A 41 -9.85 -6.84 1.50
N THR A 42 -10.81 -6.64 2.40
CA THR A 42 -11.51 -7.76 3.09
C THR A 42 -12.60 -8.40 2.23
N SER A 43 -13.06 -7.72 1.17
CA SER A 43 -14.06 -8.27 0.24
C SER A 43 -13.47 -9.29 -0.72
N VAL A 44 -14.34 -10.06 -1.39
CA VAL A 44 -13.94 -11.04 -2.41
C VAL A 44 -13.47 -10.44 -3.75
N ARG A 45 -13.45 -9.11 -3.88
CA ARG A 45 -13.15 -8.42 -5.16
C ARG A 45 -11.80 -8.80 -5.76
N ALA A 46 -10.75 -8.89 -4.93
CA ALA A 46 -9.42 -9.25 -5.35
C ALA A 46 -9.03 -10.70 -5.02
N GLN A 47 -9.98 -11.53 -4.52
CA GLN A 47 -9.70 -12.88 -4.03
C GLN A 47 -9.08 -13.74 -5.12
N TRP A 48 -9.78 -13.89 -6.25
CA TRP A 48 -9.28 -14.68 -7.39
C TRP A 48 -7.87 -14.23 -7.82
N ALA A 49 -7.64 -12.93 -7.95
CA ALA A 49 -6.33 -12.41 -8.38
C ALA A 49 -5.24 -12.71 -7.35
N THR A 50 -5.57 -12.61 -6.05
CA THR A 50 -4.62 -12.89 -4.96
C THR A 50 -4.28 -14.38 -4.91
N GLU A 51 -5.26 -15.27 -4.96
CA GLU A 51 -5.08 -16.71 -4.94
C GLU A 51 -4.30 -17.18 -6.19
N THR A 52 -4.66 -16.67 -7.38
CA THR A 52 -3.96 -16.98 -8.63
C THR A 52 -2.51 -16.52 -8.57
N LEU A 53 -2.23 -15.29 -8.13
CA LEU A 53 -0.86 -14.80 -8.01
C LEU A 53 -0.03 -15.68 -7.07
N ARG A 54 -0.62 -16.11 -5.94
CA ARG A 54 0.07 -16.97 -4.97
C ARG A 54 0.34 -18.37 -5.52
N SER A 55 -0.57 -18.93 -6.32
CA SER A 55 -0.33 -20.22 -6.99
C SER A 55 0.77 -20.17 -8.08
N MET A 56 1.05 -18.99 -8.62
CA MET A 56 2.10 -18.79 -9.63
C MET A 56 3.51 -18.65 -9.03
N LEU A 57 3.67 -18.46 -7.73
CA LEU A 57 4.96 -18.06 -7.12
C LEU A 57 6.10 -19.06 -7.40
N GLU A 58 5.81 -20.34 -7.47
CA GLU A 58 6.82 -21.39 -7.64
C GLU A 58 7.12 -21.69 -9.13
N THR A 59 6.29 -21.22 -10.05
CA THR A 59 6.38 -21.61 -11.48
C THR A 59 6.62 -20.43 -12.42
N ALA A 60 6.17 -19.24 -12.06
CA ALA A 60 6.26 -18.07 -12.93
C ALA A 60 7.53 -17.26 -12.69
N THR A 61 8.01 -16.61 -13.73
CA THR A 61 9.12 -15.67 -13.68
C THR A 61 8.74 -14.38 -12.94
N LYS A 62 9.74 -13.63 -12.51
CA LYS A 62 9.51 -12.31 -11.86
C LYS A 62 8.72 -11.35 -12.75
N ASP A 63 8.97 -11.38 -14.07
CA ASP A 63 8.29 -10.51 -15.03
C ASP A 63 6.82 -10.92 -15.20
N GLU A 64 6.53 -12.22 -15.29
CA GLU A 64 5.15 -12.73 -15.34
C GLU A 64 4.36 -12.37 -14.09
N LEU A 65 4.95 -12.51 -12.89
CA LEU A 65 4.34 -12.09 -11.63
C LEU A 65 4.12 -10.58 -11.57
N SER A 66 5.07 -9.78 -12.08
CA SER A 66 4.94 -8.33 -12.18
C SER A 66 3.82 -7.92 -13.12
N ASP A 67 3.76 -8.51 -14.30
CA ASP A 67 2.73 -8.25 -15.31
C ASP A 67 1.36 -8.69 -14.81
N PHE A 68 1.27 -9.86 -14.16
CA PHE A 68 0.03 -10.33 -13.55
C PHE A 68 -0.50 -9.31 -12.52
N LYS A 69 0.37 -8.82 -11.62
CA LYS A 69 -0.03 -7.80 -10.63
C LYS A 69 -0.58 -6.54 -11.30
N LYS A 70 0.13 -6.00 -12.30
CA LYS A 70 -0.31 -4.79 -13.01
C LYS A 70 -1.68 -4.95 -13.64
N LEU A 71 -1.96 -6.12 -14.24
CA LEU A 71 -3.17 -6.38 -15.03
C LEU A 71 -4.38 -6.76 -14.19
N ASN A 72 -4.18 -7.29 -12.96
CA ASN A 72 -5.25 -7.92 -12.21
C ASN A 72 -5.58 -7.25 -10.88
N PHE A 73 -4.74 -6.31 -10.38
CA PHE A 73 -5.01 -5.59 -9.14
C PHE A 73 -5.29 -4.11 -9.39
N GLU A 74 -6.25 -3.55 -8.68
CA GLU A 74 -6.33 -2.12 -8.47
C GLU A 74 -5.21 -1.68 -7.53
N CYS A 75 -4.86 -0.40 -7.55
CA CYS A 75 -3.87 0.14 -6.62
C CYS A 75 -4.27 1.51 -6.08
N ALA A 76 -3.75 1.82 -4.89
CA ALA A 76 -3.91 3.12 -4.24
C ALA A 76 -2.58 3.88 -4.22
N THR A 77 -2.67 5.21 -4.19
CA THR A 77 -1.58 6.10 -3.76
C THR A 77 -1.99 6.73 -2.43
N PHE A 78 -1.75 6.04 -1.31
CA PHE A 78 -2.20 6.47 0.03
C PHE A 78 -1.72 7.87 0.42
N ASN A 79 -0.67 8.37 -0.21
CA ASN A 79 -0.03 9.66 0.13
C ASN A 79 -0.82 10.88 -0.37
N GLY A 80 -1.91 10.70 -1.13
CA GLY A 80 -2.77 11.82 -1.57
C GLY A 80 -3.61 11.55 -2.80
N ILE A 81 -4.30 12.61 -3.21
CA ILE A 81 -5.10 12.68 -4.43
C ILE A 81 -4.23 13.21 -5.55
N PHE A 82 -4.20 12.49 -6.67
CA PHE A 82 -3.43 12.82 -7.87
C PHE A 82 -4.37 12.97 -9.08
N SER A 83 -4.11 13.94 -9.96
CA SER A 83 -4.76 14.02 -11.26
C SER A 83 -4.15 13.07 -12.28
N TYR A 84 -2.88 12.68 -12.06
CA TYR A 84 -2.12 11.71 -12.83
C TYR A 84 -1.07 11.08 -11.92
N ARG A 85 -0.72 9.78 -12.09
CA ARG A 85 0.23 9.09 -11.20
C ARG A 85 1.68 9.49 -11.49
N ASN A 86 2.03 10.69 -11.08
CA ASN A 86 3.39 11.20 -10.98
C ASN A 86 3.45 12.27 -9.86
N ALA A 87 4.64 12.53 -9.33
CA ALA A 87 4.82 13.42 -8.19
C ALA A 87 4.34 14.86 -8.44
N ARG A 88 4.46 15.37 -9.69
CA ARG A 88 4.05 16.74 -10.06
C ARG A 88 2.54 16.93 -10.17
N SER A 89 1.78 15.83 -10.18
CA SER A 89 0.33 15.85 -10.33
C SER A 89 -0.42 15.62 -9.02
N LEU A 90 0.25 15.79 -7.88
CA LEU A 90 -0.38 15.79 -6.56
C LEU A 90 -1.33 16.98 -6.48
N VAL A 91 -2.60 16.71 -6.18
CA VAL A 91 -3.67 17.72 -6.02
C VAL A 91 -3.87 18.05 -4.54
N THR A 92 -3.97 17.02 -3.71
CA THR A 92 -4.18 17.15 -2.27
C THR A 92 -3.36 16.09 -1.55
N PRO A 93 -2.41 16.45 -0.69
CA PRO A 93 -1.71 15.48 0.14
C PRO A 93 -2.66 14.86 1.17
N SER A 94 -2.46 13.60 1.50
CA SER A 94 -3.09 12.93 2.64
C SER A 94 -2.08 12.83 3.79
N PRO A 95 -2.55 12.60 5.04
CA PRO A 95 -1.65 12.39 6.17
C PRO A 95 -1.07 10.97 6.21
N PHE A 96 -1.36 10.14 5.21
CA PHE A 96 -0.96 8.73 5.21
C PHE A 96 0.33 8.49 4.43
N MET A 97 1.06 7.48 4.88
CA MET A 97 2.22 6.93 4.18
C MET A 97 2.12 5.41 4.18
N VAL A 98 2.42 4.79 3.04
CA VAL A 98 2.54 3.33 2.98
C VAL A 98 3.99 2.91 3.12
N ILE A 99 4.24 2.00 4.05
CA ILE A 99 5.51 1.33 4.27
C ILE A 99 5.39 -0.07 3.72
N ASP A 100 6.32 -0.41 2.83
CA ASP A 100 6.34 -1.69 2.13
C ASP A 100 7.46 -2.56 2.70
N ILE A 101 7.09 -3.67 3.32
CA ILE A 101 7.99 -4.69 3.84
C ILE A 101 7.84 -5.90 2.93
N ASP A 102 8.90 -6.21 2.21
CA ASP A 102 8.93 -7.31 1.24
C ASP A 102 9.90 -8.43 1.70
N ASP A 103 9.96 -9.50 0.92
CA ASP A 103 10.92 -10.59 1.02
C ASP A 103 10.92 -11.35 2.35
N LEU A 104 9.76 -11.45 3.01
CA LEU A 104 9.55 -12.34 4.14
C LEU A 104 9.46 -13.81 3.64
N ASN A 105 9.78 -14.76 4.52
CA ASN A 105 9.90 -16.17 4.13
C ASN A 105 8.54 -16.84 3.90
N SER A 106 7.53 -16.41 4.66
CA SER A 106 6.20 -17.03 4.61
C SER A 106 5.07 -16.05 4.92
N THR A 107 3.82 -16.48 4.75
CA THR A 107 2.63 -15.72 5.15
C THR A 107 2.52 -15.64 6.67
N GLU A 108 2.95 -16.67 7.39
CA GLU A 108 2.96 -16.72 8.86
C GLU A 108 3.90 -15.63 9.40
N GLU A 109 5.12 -15.54 8.87
CA GLU A 109 6.07 -14.47 9.24
C GLU A 109 5.48 -13.09 8.91
N ALA A 110 4.81 -12.95 7.76
CA ALA A 110 4.14 -11.69 7.42
C ALA A 110 3.04 -11.33 8.43
N ARG A 111 2.31 -12.30 8.99
CA ARG A 111 1.33 -12.07 10.06
C ARG A 111 1.99 -11.67 11.38
N GLU A 112 3.10 -12.28 11.74
CA GLU A 112 3.86 -11.91 12.95
C GLU A 112 4.35 -10.47 12.85
N VAL A 113 4.94 -10.10 11.70
CA VAL A 113 5.36 -8.72 11.42
C VAL A 113 4.17 -7.77 11.45
N GLN A 114 3.05 -8.12 10.83
CA GLN A 114 1.82 -7.33 10.85
C GLN A 114 1.37 -7.03 12.28
N GLN A 115 1.33 -8.03 13.15
CA GLN A 115 0.91 -7.87 14.56
C GLN A 115 1.88 -6.97 15.34
N ALA A 116 3.19 -7.12 15.11
CA ALA A 116 4.19 -6.25 15.73
C ALA A 116 4.00 -4.79 15.34
N LEU A 117 3.79 -4.50 14.04
CA LEU A 117 3.58 -3.15 13.52
C LEU A 117 2.26 -2.52 14.01
N ILE A 118 1.18 -3.29 14.09
CA ILE A 118 -0.11 -2.84 14.62
C ILE A 118 0.01 -2.40 16.09
N SER A 119 0.92 -3.05 16.83
CA SER A 119 1.16 -2.78 18.25
C SER A 119 2.17 -1.65 18.51
N ASP A 120 2.66 -0.97 17.46
CA ASP A 120 3.58 0.18 17.61
C ASP A 120 2.89 1.33 18.36
N ASP A 121 3.51 1.79 19.45
CA ASP A 121 2.97 2.86 20.30
C ASP A 121 3.42 4.27 19.87
N LYS A 122 4.32 4.39 18.90
CA LYS A 122 4.87 5.64 18.37
C LYS A 122 4.31 6.03 17.01
N VAL A 123 3.85 5.04 16.25
CA VAL A 123 3.35 5.26 14.88
C VAL A 123 1.93 4.73 14.79
N GLU A 124 0.97 5.62 14.53
CA GLU A 124 -0.43 5.25 14.38
C GLU A 124 -0.62 4.41 13.12
N THR A 125 -0.99 3.14 13.29
CA THR A 125 -1.44 2.30 12.19
C THR A 125 -2.83 2.72 11.74
N ALA A 126 -2.99 3.12 10.48
CA ALA A 126 -4.30 3.37 9.88
C ALA A 126 -4.88 2.10 9.26
N LEU A 127 -4.05 1.37 8.51
CA LEU A 127 -4.42 0.12 7.83
C LEU A 127 -3.17 -0.77 7.75
N CYS A 128 -3.32 -2.08 7.93
CA CYS A 128 -2.20 -3.01 7.79
C CYS A 128 -2.67 -4.34 7.21
N PHE A 129 -2.02 -4.80 6.13
CA PHE A 129 -2.44 -6.00 5.42
C PHE A 129 -1.25 -6.73 4.78
N VAL A 130 -1.42 -8.02 4.55
CA VAL A 130 -0.43 -8.85 3.88
C VAL A 130 -0.41 -8.56 2.38
N SER A 131 0.79 -8.49 1.81
CA SER A 131 1.00 -8.16 0.41
C SER A 131 0.35 -9.16 -0.56
N PRO A 132 0.14 -8.82 -1.85
CA PRO A 132 -0.47 -9.73 -2.82
C PRO A 132 0.21 -11.10 -2.91
N LYS A 133 1.53 -11.15 -2.76
CA LYS A 133 2.30 -12.41 -2.78
C LYS A 133 2.22 -13.22 -1.49
N GLY A 134 1.71 -12.66 -0.40
CA GLY A 134 1.67 -13.31 0.90
C GLY A 134 3.00 -13.27 1.68
N ARG A 135 4.08 -12.77 1.10
CA ARG A 135 5.43 -12.72 1.69
C ARG A 135 5.89 -11.29 1.94
N GLY A 136 5.02 -10.47 2.52
CA GLY A 136 5.31 -9.09 2.86
C GLY A 136 4.11 -8.40 3.48
N VAL A 137 4.33 -7.21 4.04
CA VAL A 137 3.32 -6.42 4.74
C VAL A 137 3.25 -5.03 4.11
N LYS A 138 2.04 -4.53 3.96
CA LYS A 138 1.75 -3.15 3.59
C LYS A 138 1.18 -2.45 4.82
N TRP A 139 1.98 -1.59 5.40
CA TRP A 139 1.67 -0.84 6.61
C TRP A 139 1.36 0.61 6.24
N VAL A 140 0.10 0.97 6.29
CA VAL A 140 -0.35 2.35 6.06
C VAL A 140 -0.41 3.05 7.41
N VAL A 141 0.45 4.03 7.59
CA VAL A 141 0.58 4.80 8.82
C VAL A 141 0.03 6.20 8.64
N ARG A 142 -0.49 6.80 9.71
CA ARG A 142 -0.65 8.23 9.81
C ARG A 142 0.68 8.82 10.28
N LEU A 143 1.24 9.76 9.52
CA LEU A 143 2.51 10.38 9.87
C LEU A 143 2.37 11.15 11.20
N PRO A 144 3.10 10.73 12.26
CA PRO A 144 3.15 11.48 13.51
C PRO A 144 3.90 12.80 13.32
N GLU A 145 3.65 13.79 14.19
CA GLU A 145 4.25 15.13 14.08
C GLU A 145 5.78 15.11 14.01
N TRP A 146 6.42 14.24 14.77
CA TRP A 146 7.88 14.10 14.78
C TRP A 146 8.47 13.55 13.47
N ALA A 147 7.66 12.93 12.61
CA ALA A 147 8.05 12.41 11.31
C ALA A 147 7.52 13.25 10.14
N GLN A 148 6.78 14.33 10.41
CA GLN A 148 6.29 15.24 9.39
C GLN A 148 7.40 16.23 9.00
N HIS A 149 7.73 16.26 7.74
CA HIS A 149 8.69 17.17 7.13
C HIS A 149 8.09 17.77 5.88
N ASP A 150 8.60 18.92 5.42
CA ASP A 150 8.17 19.56 4.18
C ASP A 150 8.46 18.66 2.96
N ASP A 151 9.54 17.85 3.02
CA ASP A 151 9.89 16.86 2.02
C ASP A 151 9.40 15.47 2.41
N PHE A 152 8.50 14.91 1.62
CA PHE A 152 7.95 13.55 1.78
C PHE A 152 9.05 12.48 1.89
N LYS A 153 10.13 12.61 1.13
CA LYS A 153 11.26 11.68 1.18
C LYS A 153 11.93 11.68 2.54
N GLN A 154 12.06 12.84 3.18
CA GLN A 154 12.62 12.93 4.52
C GLN A 154 11.69 12.31 5.56
N SER A 155 10.38 12.53 5.44
CA SER A 155 9.37 11.85 6.28
C SER A 155 9.49 10.32 6.17
N PHE A 156 9.64 9.82 4.94
CA PHE A 156 9.85 8.39 4.68
C PHE A 156 11.14 7.86 5.35
N LEU A 157 12.25 8.57 5.21
CA LEU A 157 13.53 8.17 5.83
C LEU A 157 13.44 8.11 7.35
N THR A 158 12.69 9.02 7.97
CA THR A 158 12.48 9.04 9.42
C THR A 158 11.70 7.81 9.88
N ILE A 159 10.61 7.45 9.19
CA ILE A 159 9.87 6.20 9.48
C ILE A 159 10.73 4.96 9.18
N GLN A 160 11.52 4.98 8.10
CA GLN A 160 12.44 3.89 7.78
C GLN A 160 13.43 3.64 8.91
N GLN A 161 14.02 4.69 9.49
CA GLN A 161 14.94 4.59 10.62
C GLN A 161 14.24 4.04 11.87
N HIS A 162 13.00 4.46 12.14
CA HIS A 162 12.19 3.94 13.22
C HIS A 162 11.98 2.43 13.08
N VAL A 163 11.54 1.97 11.90
CA VAL A 163 11.30 0.54 11.63
C VAL A 163 12.58 -0.28 11.75
N ALA A 164 13.68 0.22 11.18
CA ALA A 164 14.97 -0.47 11.26
C ALA A 164 15.47 -0.58 12.70
N PHE A 165 15.31 0.47 13.51
CA PHE A 165 15.77 0.51 14.90
C PHE A 165 14.93 -0.38 15.83
N HIS A 166 13.59 -0.32 15.72
CA HIS A 166 12.70 -1.01 16.66
C HIS A 166 12.41 -2.46 16.28
N TYR A 167 12.43 -2.78 14.99
CA TYR A 167 12.03 -4.10 14.48
C TYR A 167 13.17 -4.85 13.79
N GLY A 168 14.29 -4.19 13.49
CA GLY A 168 15.39 -4.80 12.73
C GLY A 168 15.02 -5.12 11.28
N ILE A 169 13.94 -4.53 10.75
CA ILE A 169 13.37 -4.82 9.43
C ILE A 169 13.82 -3.76 8.43
N ALA A 170 14.26 -4.22 7.25
CA ALA A 170 14.52 -3.36 6.10
C ALA A 170 13.22 -3.11 5.32
N ILE A 171 12.93 -1.84 4.99
CA ILE A 171 11.79 -1.49 4.15
C ILE A 171 12.23 -1.13 2.72
N ASP A 172 11.34 -1.34 1.74
CA ASP A 172 11.60 -1.01 0.34
C ASP A 172 11.77 0.51 0.16
N LYS A 173 12.97 0.93 -0.26
CA LYS A 173 13.31 2.34 -0.50
C LYS A 173 12.44 3.01 -1.57
N SER A 174 11.81 2.24 -2.45
CA SER A 174 10.90 2.78 -3.47
C SER A 174 9.64 3.42 -2.88
N GLY A 175 9.30 3.14 -1.60
CA GLY A 175 8.26 3.82 -0.84
C GLY A 175 8.51 5.33 -0.64
N SER A 176 9.75 5.81 -0.85
CA SER A 176 10.08 7.25 -0.86
C SER A 176 9.49 8.02 -2.06
N ASP A 177 8.92 7.34 -3.05
CA ASP A 177 8.18 7.99 -4.14
C ASP A 177 6.74 8.28 -3.70
N ILE A 178 6.38 9.56 -3.62
CA ILE A 178 5.05 10.01 -3.17
C ILE A 178 3.90 9.46 -4.02
N CYS A 179 4.13 9.13 -5.29
CA CYS A 179 3.14 8.53 -6.18
C CYS A 179 3.27 6.99 -6.31
N ARG A 180 3.95 6.34 -5.35
CA ARG A 180 4.10 4.90 -5.32
C ARG A 180 2.74 4.21 -5.31
N ALA A 181 2.55 3.30 -6.27
CA ALA A 181 1.35 2.47 -6.35
C ALA A 181 1.43 1.32 -5.34
N CYS A 182 0.45 1.23 -4.46
CA CYS A 182 0.24 0.11 -3.56
C CYS A 182 -0.90 -0.76 -4.07
N PHE A 183 -0.62 -2.01 -4.48
CA PHE A 183 -1.65 -2.95 -4.93
C PHE A 183 -2.55 -3.37 -3.78
N LEU A 184 -3.86 -3.47 -4.04
CA LEU A 184 -4.89 -3.85 -3.09
C LEU A 184 -5.26 -5.34 -3.28
N PRO A 185 -4.71 -6.26 -2.48
CA PRO A 185 -5.02 -7.69 -2.54
C PRO A 185 -6.32 -8.02 -1.80
N HIS A 186 -6.71 -9.28 -1.81
CA HIS A 186 -7.63 -9.84 -0.82
C HIS A 186 -6.84 -10.27 0.41
N ASP A 187 -7.23 -9.72 1.56
CA ASP A 187 -6.71 -10.10 2.88
C ASP A 187 -7.84 -9.99 3.93
N PRO A 188 -8.49 -11.10 4.29
CA PRO A 188 -9.58 -11.09 5.27
C PRO A 188 -9.14 -10.72 6.70
N GLU A 189 -7.83 -10.82 6.99
CA GLU A 189 -7.24 -10.44 8.27
C GLU A 189 -6.56 -9.04 8.21
N CYS A 190 -6.97 -8.21 7.24
CA CYS A 190 -6.57 -6.82 7.19
C CYS A 190 -6.96 -6.10 8.47
N TYR A 191 -6.03 -5.38 9.09
CA TYR A 191 -6.31 -4.51 10.24
C TYR A 191 -6.70 -3.12 9.76
N ILE A 192 -7.71 -2.54 10.41
CA ILE A 192 -8.03 -1.12 10.33
C ILE A 192 -8.09 -0.53 11.74
N ASN A 193 -7.52 0.64 11.94
CA ASN A 193 -7.69 1.35 13.20
C ASN A 193 -9.18 1.75 13.36
N PRO A 194 -9.81 1.43 14.50
CA PRO A 194 -11.23 1.69 14.75
C PRO A 194 -11.66 3.15 14.54
N ILE A 195 -10.76 4.13 14.70
CA ILE A 195 -11.06 5.55 14.50
C ILE A 195 -11.48 5.88 13.05
N TYR A 196 -11.11 5.05 12.07
CA TYR A 196 -11.47 5.22 10.66
C TYR A 196 -12.77 4.51 10.27
N PHE A 197 -13.38 3.75 11.18
CA PHE A 197 -14.71 3.12 10.95
C PHE A 197 -15.88 4.07 11.15
N ILE A 198 -15.67 5.19 11.84
CA ILE A 198 -16.73 6.14 12.14
C ILE A 198 -17.01 6.93 10.86
N ARG A 199 -18.10 6.59 10.20
CA ARG A 199 -18.68 7.33 9.06
C ARG A 199 -19.57 8.45 9.54
#